data_a8545f9bd9a9b87f66c2189a50edd32c
#
_entry.id   a8545f9bd9a9b87f66c2189a50edd32c
#
_cell.length_a   1.000
_cell.length_b   1.000
_cell.length_c   1.000
_cell.angle_alpha   90.00
_cell.angle_beta   90.00
_cell.angle_gamma   90.00
#
_symmetry.space_group_name_H-M   'P 1'
#
loop_
_entity.id
_entity.type
_entity.pdbx_description
1 polymer ?
#
loop_
_entity_poly.entity_id
_entity_poly.type
_entity_poly.pdbx_seq_one_letter_code
_entity_poly.pdbx_strand_id
1 'polypeptide(L)'
;MEQNRPKQTDQQATNAALAALAAAGNAFALGQLWEVNKGFVRRQLWQWYEKNQTVADSAGLSFEDLVQEGYFAVDYAAKHYSAEQGSFTTYLSYALLKQIRTATCGEHTRGVIT
;
A
#
# COMPACT_ATOMS: atom_id res chain seq x y z
N MET A 1 8.83 6.24 -31.79
CA MET A 1 8.97 5.77 -31.29
C MET A 1 8.78 5.43 -29.98
N GLU A 2 9.56 5.18 -29.27
CA GLU A 2 9.36 4.67 -28.03
C GLU A 2 9.24 5.68 -27.03
N GLN A 3 9.10 6.86 -27.41
CA GLN A 3 9.07 7.83 -26.43
C GLN A 3 7.84 7.84 -25.61
N ASN A 4 6.91 7.05 -25.91
CA ASN A 4 5.76 7.05 -25.09
C ASN A 4 5.95 6.37 -23.80
N ARG A 5 6.93 5.52 -23.70
CA ARG A 5 7.08 4.78 -22.54
C ARG A 5 7.86 5.38 -21.49
N PRO A 6 8.72 6.32 -21.73
CA PRO A 6 9.65 6.78 -20.72
C PRO A 6 9.01 7.22 -19.44
N LYS A 7 7.88 7.91 -19.52
CA LYS A 7 7.27 8.41 -18.34
C LYS A 7 6.81 7.34 -17.41
N GLN A 8 6.10 6.37 -17.96
CA GLN A 8 5.62 5.29 -17.18
C GLN A 8 6.75 4.42 -16.70
N THR A 9 7.74 4.22 -17.56
CA THR A 9 8.89 3.44 -17.21
C THR A 9 9.68 4.10 -16.10
N ASP A 10 9.78 5.42 -16.11
CA ASP A 10 10.50 6.13 -15.07
C ASP A 10 9.82 5.95 -13.73
N GLN A 11 8.50 6.02 -13.71
CA GLN A 11 7.76 5.84 -12.49
C GLN A 11 7.97 4.43 -11.95
N GLN A 12 7.91 3.44 -12.81
CA GLN A 12 8.12 2.07 -12.40
C GLN A 12 9.54 1.86 -11.91
N ALA A 13 10.50 2.46 -12.58
CA ALA A 13 11.89 2.33 -12.17
C ALA A 13 12.14 2.98 -10.82
N THR A 14 11.53 4.12 -10.59
CA THR A 14 11.66 4.80 -9.30
C THR A 14 11.09 3.95 -8.18
N ASN A 15 9.91 3.40 -8.38
CA ASN A 15 9.31 2.55 -7.37
C ASN A 15 10.15 1.32 -7.10
N ALA A 16 10.65 0.69 -8.15
CA ALA A 16 11.45 -0.52 -8.00
C ALA A 16 12.75 -0.24 -7.25
N ALA A 17 13.40 0.88 -7.58
CA ALA A 17 14.65 1.23 -6.93
C ALA A 17 14.43 1.55 -5.45
N LEU A 18 13.40 2.33 -5.15
CA LEU A 18 13.11 2.68 -3.76
C LEU A 18 12.69 1.46 -2.96
N ALA A 19 11.91 0.58 -3.59
CA ALA A 19 11.48 -0.64 -2.90
C ALA A 19 12.69 -1.53 -2.55
N ALA A 20 13.63 -1.64 -3.48
CA ALA A 20 14.81 -2.45 -3.24
C ALA A 20 15.64 -1.89 -2.09
N LEU A 21 15.81 -0.58 -2.05
CA LEU A 21 16.57 0.05 -0.97
C LEU A 21 15.85 -0.08 0.36
N ALA A 22 14.53 0.08 0.35
CA ALA A 22 13.75 -0.05 1.57
C ALA A 22 13.83 -1.49 2.10
N ALA A 23 13.78 -2.46 1.20
CA ALA A 23 13.87 -3.86 1.59
C ALA A 23 15.23 -4.17 2.19
N ALA A 24 16.25 -3.44 1.76
CA ALA A 24 17.59 -3.63 2.31
C ALA A 24 17.80 -2.88 3.62
N GLY A 25 16.77 -2.24 4.13
CA GLY A 25 16.84 -1.60 5.43
C GLY A 25 17.03 -0.10 5.39
N ASN A 26 16.91 0.52 4.24
CA ASN A 26 17.08 1.96 4.11
C ASN A 26 15.76 2.67 4.46
N ALA A 27 15.69 3.19 5.68
CA ALA A 27 14.46 3.83 6.17
C ALA A 27 14.12 5.09 5.37
N PHE A 28 15.13 5.80 4.89
CA PHE A 28 14.88 6.99 4.09
C PHE A 28 14.18 6.60 2.79
N ALA A 29 14.63 5.51 2.18
CA ALA A 29 14.01 5.06 0.93
C ALA A 29 12.57 4.64 1.17
N LEU A 30 12.28 4.02 2.30
CA LEU A 30 10.91 3.67 2.63
C LEU A 30 10.04 4.92 2.73
N GLY A 31 10.54 5.95 3.39
CA GLY A 31 9.83 7.22 3.49
C GLY A 31 9.57 7.83 2.13
N GLN A 32 10.56 7.77 1.24
CA GLN A 32 10.41 8.30 -0.10
C GLN A 32 9.40 7.49 -0.91
N LEU A 33 9.44 6.18 -0.73
CA LEU A 33 8.48 5.30 -1.42
C LEU A 33 7.07 5.64 -0.98
N TRP A 34 6.87 5.91 0.29
CA TRP A 34 5.57 6.34 0.79
C TRP A 34 5.16 7.67 0.16
N GLU A 35 6.06 8.65 0.15
CA GLU A 35 5.72 9.95 -0.41
C GLU A 35 5.32 9.88 -1.87
N VAL A 36 6.02 9.05 -2.64
CA VAL A 36 5.74 8.91 -4.06
C VAL A 36 4.40 8.23 -4.29
N ASN A 37 4.03 7.31 -3.43
CA ASN A 37 2.85 6.48 -3.65
C ASN A 37 1.63 6.83 -2.79
N LYS A 38 1.75 7.76 -1.86
CA LYS A 38 0.65 7.99 -0.93
C LYS A 38 -0.62 8.51 -1.61
N GLY A 39 -0.47 9.24 -2.71
CA GLY A 39 -1.66 9.67 -3.44
C GLY A 39 -2.42 8.50 -4.02
N PHE A 40 -1.69 7.55 -4.58
CA PHE A 40 -2.30 6.33 -5.10
C PHE A 40 -2.96 5.54 -3.97
N VAL A 41 -2.28 5.42 -2.85
CA VAL A 41 -2.80 4.69 -1.70
C VAL A 41 -4.08 5.33 -1.18
N ARG A 42 -4.06 6.65 -1.00
CA ARG A 42 -5.24 7.34 -0.47
C ARG A 42 -6.43 7.20 -1.41
N ARG A 43 -6.19 7.24 -2.72
CA ARG A 43 -7.26 7.09 -3.68
C ARG A 43 -7.85 5.68 -3.63
N GLN A 44 -7.01 4.67 -3.54
CA GLN A 44 -7.47 3.29 -3.45
C GLN A 44 -8.26 3.07 -2.16
N LEU A 45 -7.75 3.61 -1.07
CA LEU A 45 -8.42 3.45 0.22
C LEU A 45 -9.75 4.19 0.25
N TRP A 46 -9.81 5.36 -0.37
CA TRP A 46 -11.06 6.10 -0.40
C TRP A 46 -12.12 5.37 -1.19
N GLN A 47 -11.74 4.76 -2.32
CA GLN A 47 -12.68 3.98 -3.10
C GLN A 47 -13.24 2.81 -2.30
N TRP A 48 -12.38 2.16 -1.54
CA TRP A 48 -12.83 1.07 -0.68
C TRP A 48 -13.73 1.60 0.45
N TYR A 49 -13.30 2.68 1.06
CA TYR A 49 -14.01 3.24 2.22
C TYR A 49 -15.44 3.68 1.84
N GLU A 50 -15.58 4.31 0.69
CA GLU A 50 -16.89 4.74 0.25
C GLU A 50 -17.87 3.58 0.13
N LYS A 51 -17.38 2.43 -0.27
CA LYS A 51 -18.24 1.27 -0.46
C LYS A 51 -18.40 0.43 0.78
N ASN A 52 -17.57 0.64 1.78
CA ASN A 52 -17.52 -0.23 2.93
C ASN A 52 -17.52 0.52 4.26
N GLN A 53 -18.23 1.64 4.32
CA GLN A 53 -18.22 2.44 5.53
C GLN A 53 -18.73 1.67 6.73
N THR A 54 -19.75 0.84 6.54
CA THR A 54 -20.28 0.06 7.63
C THR A 54 -19.23 -0.88 8.20
N VAL A 55 -18.47 -1.51 7.32
CA VAL A 55 -17.39 -2.40 7.76
C VAL A 55 -16.34 -1.63 8.54
N ALA A 56 -15.95 -0.47 8.01
CA ALA A 56 -14.93 0.34 8.66
C ALA A 56 -15.42 0.82 10.02
N ASP A 57 -16.67 1.29 10.08
CA ASP A 57 -17.24 1.78 11.32
C ASP A 57 -17.32 0.65 12.36
N SER A 58 -17.72 -0.53 11.93
CA SER A 58 -17.81 -1.67 12.85
C SER A 58 -16.43 -2.03 13.41
N ALA A 59 -15.40 -1.82 12.64
CA ALA A 59 -14.04 -2.10 13.08
C ALA A 59 -13.43 -0.92 13.85
N GLY A 60 -14.15 0.19 13.93
CA GLY A 60 -13.64 1.37 14.64
C GLY A 60 -12.58 2.13 13.86
N LEU A 61 -12.61 2.04 12.53
CA LEU A 61 -11.57 2.64 11.71
C LEU A 61 -12.08 3.85 10.95
N SER A 62 -11.45 4.98 11.16
CA SER A 62 -11.70 6.17 10.36
C SER A 62 -10.91 6.05 9.07
N PHE A 63 -11.16 6.96 8.14
CA PHE A 63 -10.38 6.98 6.91
C PHE A 63 -8.89 7.20 7.20
N GLU A 64 -8.58 8.07 8.16
CA GLU A 64 -7.18 8.31 8.49
C GLU A 64 -6.52 7.08 9.12
N ASP A 65 -7.30 6.28 9.84
CA ASP A 65 -6.76 5.02 10.34
C ASP A 65 -6.40 4.10 9.19
N LEU A 66 -7.23 4.10 8.15
CA LEU A 66 -6.94 3.29 6.97
C LEU A 66 -5.68 3.78 6.26
N VAL A 67 -5.46 5.09 6.23
CA VAL A 67 -4.25 5.61 5.60
C VAL A 67 -3.01 5.12 6.34
N GLN A 68 -3.10 5.02 7.66
CA GLN A 68 -1.99 4.46 8.43
C GLN A 68 -1.76 3.00 8.06
N GLU A 69 -2.84 2.24 7.87
CA GLU A 69 -2.69 0.87 7.41
C GLU A 69 -2.06 0.84 6.03
N GLY A 70 -2.33 1.86 5.23
CA GLY A 70 -1.73 1.98 3.92
C GLY A 70 -0.22 2.12 3.97
N TYR A 71 0.28 2.83 4.97
CA TYR A 71 1.72 2.94 5.15
C TYR A 71 2.33 1.56 5.42
N PHE A 72 1.69 0.76 6.25
CA PHE A 72 2.16 -0.59 6.54
C PHE A 72 2.11 -1.45 5.29
N ALA A 73 1.12 -1.23 4.42
CA ALA A 73 1.05 -1.96 3.16
C ALA A 73 2.22 -1.62 2.26
N VAL A 74 2.62 -0.36 2.24
CA VAL A 74 3.78 0.04 1.43
C VAL A 74 5.05 -0.63 1.97
N ASP A 75 5.20 -0.65 3.28
CA ASP A 75 6.34 -1.30 3.90
C ASP A 75 6.37 -2.79 3.57
N TYR A 76 5.23 -3.45 3.70
CA TYR A 76 5.12 -4.86 3.37
C TYR A 76 5.45 -5.10 1.90
N ALA A 77 4.86 -4.27 1.03
CA ALA A 77 5.07 -4.42 -0.40
C ALA A 77 6.55 -4.24 -0.76
N ALA A 78 7.20 -3.27 -0.13
CA ALA A 78 8.62 -3.05 -0.43
C ALA A 78 9.45 -4.27 -0.11
N LYS A 79 9.13 -4.93 0.98
CA LYS A 79 9.93 -6.07 1.44
C LYS A 79 9.65 -7.34 0.66
N HIS A 80 8.49 -7.46 0.04
CA HIS A 80 8.11 -8.70 -0.62
C HIS A 80 7.98 -8.61 -2.13
N TYR A 81 8.13 -7.41 -2.68
CA TYR A 81 7.97 -7.21 -4.10
C TYR A 81 9.22 -7.61 -4.87
N SER A 82 9.02 -8.20 -6.04
CA SER A 82 10.10 -8.39 -6.99
C SER A 82 9.58 -8.00 -8.36
N ALA A 83 10.49 -7.59 -9.24
CA ALA A 83 10.12 -7.11 -10.56
C ALA A 83 9.40 -8.15 -11.39
N GLU A 84 9.58 -9.42 -11.05
CA GLU A 84 8.90 -10.49 -11.77
C GLU A 84 7.40 -10.50 -11.53
N GLN A 85 6.96 -9.81 -10.50
CA GLN A 85 5.54 -9.79 -10.15
C GLN A 85 4.78 -8.64 -10.81
N GLY A 86 5.41 -7.98 -11.76
CA GLY A 86 4.78 -6.87 -12.45
C GLY A 86 5.21 -5.55 -11.81
N SER A 87 4.38 -4.53 -11.91
CA SER A 87 4.75 -3.23 -11.35
C SER A 87 4.55 -3.22 -9.85
N PHE A 88 5.28 -2.32 -9.20
CA PHE A 88 5.16 -2.17 -7.77
C PHE A 88 3.74 -1.77 -7.37
N THR A 89 3.10 -0.88 -8.14
CA THR A 89 1.75 -0.44 -7.77
C THR A 89 0.74 -1.56 -7.88
N THR A 90 0.92 -2.49 -8.81
CA THR A 90 0.04 -3.64 -8.88
C THR A 90 0.18 -4.50 -7.62
N TYR A 91 1.42 -4.74 -7.23
CA TYR A 91 1.66 -5.52 -6.03
C TYR A 91 1.15 -4.78 -4.79
N LEU A 92 1.34 -3.47 -4.77
CA LEU A 92 0.87 -2.63 -3.67
C LEU A 92 -0.65 -2.71 -3.52
N SER A 93 -1.38 -2.78 -4.63
CA SER A 93 -2.83 -2.92 -4.57
C SER A 93 -3.24 -4.19 -3.83
N TYR A 94 -2.55 -5.29 -4.08
CA TYR A 94 -2.82 -6.52 -3.36
C TYR A 94 -2.49 -6.37 -1.88
N ALA A 95 -1.36 -5.74 -1.59
CA ALA A 95 -0.95 -5.55 -0.20
C ALA A 95 -1.94 -4.69 0.55
N LEU A 96 -2.51 -3.67 -0.13
CA LEU A 96 -3.51 -2.80 0.49
C LEU A 96 -4.75 -3.58 0.86
N LEU A 97 -5.25 -4.41 -0.06
CA LEU A 97 -6.44 -5.20 0.24
C LEU A 97 -6.20 -6.16 1.38
N LYS A 98 -5.03 -6.77 1.39
CA LYS A 98 -4.68 -7.69 2.46
C LYS A 98 -4.62 -6.95 3.79
N GLN A 99 -4.02 -5.77 3.79
CA GLN A 99 -3.88 -4.99 5.01
C GLN A 99 -5.24 -4.53 5.53
N ILE A 100 -6.13 -4.10 4.63
CA ILE A 100 -7.46 -3.69 5.02
C ILE A 100 -8.22 -4.86 5.63
N ARG A 101 -8.11 -6.02 5.00
CA ARG A 101 -8.79 -7.20 5.50
C ARG A 101 -8.30 -7.56 6.88
N THR A 102 -6.99 -7.48 7.10
CA THR A 102 -6.42 -7.75 8.40
C THR A 102 -6.92 -6.75 9.44
N ALA A 103 -6.95 -5.48 9.08
CA ALA A 103 -7.36 -4.44 10.01
C ALA A 103 -8.83 -4.55 10.40
N THR A 104 -9.68 -4.93 9.43
CA THR A 104 -11.11 -4.98 9.70
C THR A 104 -11.55 -6.31 10.30
N CYS A 105 -10.97 -7.40 9.84
CA CYS A 105 -11.38 -8.71 10.32
C CYS A 105 -10.48 -9.24 11.41
N GLY A 106 -9.18 -9.05 11.25
CA GLY A 106 -8.24 -9.55 12.23
C GLY A 106 -8.37 -8.84 13.56
N GLU A 107 -8.55 -7.53 13.50
CA GLU A 107 -8.70 -6.75 14.71
C GLU A 107 -9.96 -7.17 15.44
N HIS A 108 -11.03 -7.34 14.70
CA HIS A 108 -12.28 -7.78 15.27
C HIS A 108 -12.14 -9.14 15.94
N THR A 109 -11.45 -10.03 15.28
CA THR A 109 -11.24 -11.37 15.80
C THR A 109 -10.44 -11.33 17.10
N ARG A 110 -9.42 -10.49 17.13
CA ARG A 110 -8.64 -10.37 18.36
C ARG A 110 -9.48 -9.82 19.49
N GLY A 111 -10.35 -8.88 19.19
CA GLY A 111 -11.23 -8.33 20.19
C GLY A 111 -12.17 -9.38 20.77
N VAL A 112 -12.61 -10.28 19.93
CA VAL A 112 -13.49 -11.34 20.37
C VAL A 112 -12.77 -12.30 21.29
N ILE A 113 -11.53 -12.61 20.96
CA ILE A 113 -10.78 -13.55 21.74
C ILE A 113 -10.43 -13.02 23.10
N THR A 114 -10.12 -11.74 23.16
CA THR A 114 -9.79 -11.17 24.44
C THR A 114 -11.00 -10.93 25.25
#